data_660677c8fef9b59195e581d041801007
#
_entry.id   660677c8fef9b59195e581d041801007
#
_cell.length_a   1.000
_cell.length_b   1.000
_cell.length_c   1.000
_cell.angle_alpha   90.00
_cell.angle_beta   90.00
_cell.angle_gamma   90.00
#
_symmetry.space_group_name_H-M   'P 1'
#
loop_
_entity.id
_entity.type
_entity.pdbx_description
1 polymer ?
#
loop_
_entity_poly.entity_id
_entity_poly.type
_entity_poly.pdbx_seq_one_letter_code
_entity_poly.pdbx_strand_id
1 'polypeptide(L)'
;MDRLDRKILQILQEDATVPVAEIGRRVGLSTTPCWRRIQKLEEDGVITARVAILDPRKVNARVTAFVAITTSQHNDEWLRRFAEVIRDFPEVVEFYRMA
;
A
#
# COMPACT_ATOMS: atom_id res chain seq x y z
N MET A 1 -15.21 -12.09 -7.33
CA MET A 1 -15.22 -10.69 -6.88
C MET A 1 -16.50 -10.04 -7.38
N ASP A 2 -17.32 -9.57 -6.49
CA ASP A 2 -18.62 -9.02 -6.83
C ASP A 2 -18.62 -7.48 -6.93
N ARG A 3 -19.81 -6.90 -7.14
CA ARG A 3 -19.96 -5.46 -7.28
C ARG A 3 -19.55 -4.68 -6.04
N LEU A 4 -19.85 -5.22 -4.85
CA LEU A 4 -19.48 -4.54 -3.59
C LEU A 4 -17.98 -4.54 -3.40
N ASP A 5 -17.31 -5.63 -3.73
CA ASP A 5 -15.84 -5.70 -3.66
C ASP A 5 -15.20 -4.67 -4.59
N ARG A 6 -15.74 -4.50 -5.79
CA ARG A 6 -15.22 -3.50 -6.74
C ARG A 6 -15.39 -2.08 -6.21
N LYS A 7 -16.52 -1.79 -5.58
CA LYS A 7 -16.75 -0.47 -4.97
C LYS A 7 -15.78 -0.21 -3.83
N ILE A 8 -15.55 -1.22 -2.99
CA ILE A 8 -14.59 -1.12 -1.90
C ILE A 8 -13.19 -0.83 -2.45
N LEU A 9 -12.77 -1.57 -3.47
CA LEU A 9 -11.47 -1.40 -4.10
C LEU A 9 -11.31 -0.01 -4.72
N GLN A 10 -12.37 0.50 -5.35
CA GLN A 10 -12.34 1.84 -5.92
C GLN A 10 -12.07 2.90 -4.85
N ILE A 11 -12.75 2.80 -3.70
CA ILE A 11 -12.53 3.72 -2.58
C ILE A 11 -11.11 3.63 -2.07
N LEU A 12 -10.61 2.41 -1.86
CA LEU A 12 -9.25 2.19 -1.35
C LEU A 12 -8.16 2.65 -2.31
N GLN A 13 -8.40 2.56 -3.62
CA GLN A 13 -7.46 3.07 -4.61
C GLN A 13 -7.35 4.60 -4.57
N GLU A 14 -8.46 5.26 -4.28
CA GLU A 14 -8.48 6.71 -4.17
C GLU A 14 -7.89 7.20 -2.86
N ASP A 15 -8.22 6.52 -1.76
CA ASP A 15 -7.74 6.87 -0.43
C ASP A 15 -7.77 5.64 0.48
N ALA A 16 -6.61 5.03 0.70
CA ALA A 16 -6.47 3.85 1.53
C ALA A 16 -6.61 4.15 3.04
N THR A 17 -6.71 5.42 3.43
CA THR A 17 -6.85 5.83 4.83
C THR A 17 -8.30 5.91 5.29
N VAL A 18 -9.27 5.75 4.39
CA VAL A 18 -10.69 5.79 4.75
C VAL A 18 -11.00 4.67 5.73
N PRO A 19 -11.61 4.99 6.90
CA PRO A 19 -11.96 3.96 7.88
C PRO A 19 -12.97 2.95 7.33
N VAL A 20 -12.90 1.72 7.80
CA VAL A 20 -13.78 0.64 7.33
C VAL A 20 -15.25 1.00 7.54
N ALA A 21 -15.59 1.65 8.66
CA ALA A 21 -16.95 2.09 8.93
C ALA A 21 -17.46 3.05 7.85
N GLU A 22 -16.63 3.96 7.38
CA GLU A 22 -17.00 4.90 6.33
C GLU A 22 -17.09 4.21 4.97
N ILE A 23 -16.18 3.29 4.67
CA ILE A 23 -16.27 2.48 3.46
C ILE A 23 -17.59 1.72 3.43
N GLY A 24 -17.93 1.07 4.54
CA GLY A 24 -19.19 0.33 4.67
C GLY A 24 -20.39 1.22 4.41
N ARG A 25 -20.40 2.42 5.00
CA ARG A 25 -21.47 3.38 4.79
C ARG A 25 -21.65 3.73 3.31
N ARG A 26 -20.56 3.95 2.61
CA ARG A 26 -20.59 4.33 1.17
C ARG A 26 -21.08 3.19 0.28
N VAL A 27 -20.77 1.95 0.62
CA VAL A 27 -21.16 0.79 -0.18
C VAL A 27 -22.42 0.09 0.31
N GLY A 28 -23.01 0.55 1.42
CA GLY A 28 -24.25 0.00 1.95
C GLY A 28 -24.04 -1.25 2.81
N LEU A 29 -22.91 -1.36 3.49
CA LEU A 29 -22.58 -2.46 4.39
C LEU A 29 -22.33 -1.94 5.81
N SER A 30 -22.68 -2.73 6.82
CA SER A 30 -22.20 -2.48 8.16
C SER A 30 -20.71 -2.79 8.26
N THR A 31 -20.08 -2.34 9.36
CA THR A 31 -18.62 -2.38 9.50
C THR A 31 -18.03 -3.78 9.40
N THR A 32 -18.60 -4.74 10.12
CA THR A 32 -18.06 -6.12 10.17
C THR A 32 -18.09 -6.82 8.81
N PRO A 33 -19.21 -6.88 8.07
CA PRO A 33 -19.20 -7.46 6.75
C PRO A 33 -18.25 -6.76 5.79
N CYS A 34 -18.13 -5.44 5.89
CA CYS A 34 -17.19 -4.68 5.07
C CYS A 34 -15.75 -5.07 5.38
N TRP A 35 -15.41 -5.15 6.65
CA TRP A 35 -14.09 -5.57 7.12
C TRP A 35 -13.74 -6.98 6.61
N ARG A 36 -14.68 -7.91 6.69
CA ARG A 36 -14.46 -9.29 6.21
C ARG A 36 -14.16 -9.34 4.71
N ARG A 37 -14.86 -8.52 3.93
CA ARG A 37 -14.59 -8.44 2.49
C ARG A 37 -13.20 -7.90 2.21
N ILE A 38 -12.77 -6.88 2.92
CA ILE A 38 -11.42 -6.31 2.78
C ILE A 38 -10.37 -7.35 3.16
N GLN A 39 -10.57 -8.06 4.27
CA GLN A 39 -9.66 -9.11 4.70
C GLN A 39 -9.51 -10.20 3.64
N LYS A 40 -10.62 -10.62 3.04
CA LYS A 40 -10.58 -11.63 1.99
C LYS A 40 -9.84 -11.13 0.75
N LEU A 41 -10.04 -9.88 0.38
CA LEU A 41 -9.33 -9.28 -0.75
C LEU A 41 -7.83 -9.22 -0.51
N GLU A 42 -7.42 -8.99 0.72
CA GLU A 42 -6.01 -9.04 1.11
C GLU A 42 -5.48 -10.47 1.08
N GLU A 43 -6.20 -11.42 1.67
CA GLU A 43 -5.81 -12.84 1.67
C GLU A 43 -5.68 -13.42 0.27
N ASP A 44 -6.59 -13.05 -0.63
CA ASP A 44 -6.60 -13.52 -2.00
C ASP A 44 -5.57 -12.80 -2.89
N GLY A 45 -4.84 -11.84 -2.34
CA GLY A 45 -3.81 -11.11 -3.07
C GLY A 45 -4.34 -10.05 -4.03
N VAL A 46 -5.62 -9.74 -3.99
CA VAL A 46 -6.19 -8.65 -4.80
C VAL A 46 -5.67 -7.32 -4.28
N ILE A 47 -5.63 -7.14 -2.96
CA ILE A 47 -4.94 -6.02 -2.34
C ILE A 47 -3.55 -6.53 -1.95
N THR A 48 -2.52 -6.08 -2.65
CA THR A 48 -1.16 -6.54 -2.42
C THR A 48 -0.44 -5.74 -1.35
N ALA A 49 -0.75 -4.45 -1.27
CA ALA A 49 -0.14 -3.55 -0.28
C ALA A 49 -0.94 -2.27 -0.17
N ARG A 50 -0.79 -1.60 0.97
CA ARG A 50 -1.28 -0.24 1.15
C ARG A 50 -0.07 0.63 1.41
N VAL A 51 0.16 1.61 0.53
CA VAL A 51 1.37 2.42 0.57
C VAL A 51 1.02 3.89 0.64
N ALA A 52 1.92 4.67 1.19
CA ALA A 52 1.82 6.12 1.15
C ALA A 52 2.50 6.64 -0.11
N ILE A 53 1.86 7.59 -0.77
CA ILE A 53 2.45 8.31 -1.88
C ILE A 53 3.08 9.58 -1.29
N LEU A 54 4.37 9.76 -1.53
CA LEU A 54 5.12 10.86 -0.95
C LEU A 54 5.30 11.99 -1.96
N ASP A 55 5.32 13.21 -1.45
CA ASP A 55 5.68 14.37 -2.28
C ASP A 55 7.22 14.42 -2.37
N PRO A 56 7.80 14.21 -3.56
CA PRO A 56 9.25 14.18 -3.72
C PRO A 56 9.92 15.51 -3.39
N ARG A 57 9.17 16.61 -3.41
CA ARG A 57 9.71 17.93 -3.06
C ARG A 57 9.86 18.14 -1.55
N LYS A 58 9.11 17.35 -0.75
CA LYS A 58 9.11 17.44 0.71
C LYS A 58 9.95 16.37 1.38
N VAL A 59 10.40 15.38 0.60
CA VAL A 59 11.32 14.34 1.04
C VAL A 59 12.55 14.39 0.14
N ASN A 60 13.66 13.75 0.57
CA ASN A 60 14.84 13.78 -0.28
C ASN A 60 14.71 12.84 -1.49
N ALA A 61 15.48 13.11 -2.55
CA ALA A 61 15.42 12.36 -3.80
C ALA A 61 15.73 10.87 -3.65
N ARG A 62 16.43 10.48 -2.60
CA ARG A 62 16.77 9.08 -2.34
C ARG A 62 15.53 8.26 -2.01
N VAL A 63 14.61 8.83 -1.24
CA VAL A 63 13.33 8.18 -0.94
C VAL A 63 12.50 8.04 -2.21
N THR A 64 12.49 9.06 -3.05
CA THR A 64 11.80 9.01 -4.35
C THR A 64 12.34 7.89 -5.23
N ALA A 65 13.67 7.76 -5.30
CA ALA A 65 14.31 6.70 -6.05
C ALA A 65 13.92 5.31 -5.51
N PHE A 66 13.84 5.17 -4.19
CA PHE A 66 13.40 3.93 -3.55
C PHE A 66 12.00 3.53 -4.02
N VAL A 67 11.04 4.44 -3.97
CA VAL A 67 9.66 4.15 -4.37
C VAL A 67 9.60 3.72 -5.82
N ALA A 68 10.29 4.43 -6.72
CA ALA A 68 10.31 4.10 -8.14
C ALA A 68 10.89 2.70 -8.40
N ILE A 69 11.94 2.36 -7.67
CA ILE A 69 12.64 1.08 -7.85
C ILE A 69 11.80 -0.09 -7.31
N THR A 70 11.16 0.05 -6.16
CA THR A 70 10.33 -1.04 -5.61
C THR A 70 9.15 -1.39 -6.49
N THR A 71 8.67 -0.44 -7.31
CA THR A 71 7.58 -0.70 -8.25
C THR A 71 8.03 -1.38 -9.53
N SER A 72 9.32 -1.32 -9.89
CA SER A 72 9.84 -1.84 -11.15
C SER A 72 10.67 -3.11 -11.03
N GLN A 73 11.15 -3.48 -9.85
CA GLN A 73 12.03 -4.62 -9.66
C GLN A 73 11.57 -5.46 -8.47
N HIS A 74 11.53 -6.77 -8.65
CA HIS A 74 11.01 -7.70 -7.64
C HIS A 74 11.90 -8.92 -7.42
N ASN A 75 13.21 -8.86 -7.74
CA ASN A 75 14.10 -9.98 -7.49
C ASN A 75 14.92 -9.79 -6.21
N ASP A 76 15.34 -10.92 -5.61
CA ASP A 76 16.06 -10.92 -4.34
C ASP A 76 17.43 -10.26 -4.41
N GLU A 77 18.13 -10.44 -5.52
CA GLU A 77 19.43 -9.83 -5.73
C GLU A 77 19.32 -8.31 -5.72
N TRP A 78 18.31 -7.82 -6.40
CA TRP A 78 18.05 -6.41 -6.48
C TRP A 78 17.72 -5.83 -5.11
N LEU A 79 16.85 -6.52 -4.36
CA LEU A 79 16.47 -6.12 -3.00
C LEU A 79 17.68 -6.07 -2.07
N ARG A 80 18.61 -7.00 -2.19
CA ARG A 80 19.84 -7.01 -1.40
C ARG A 80 20.72 -5.80 -1.71
N ARG A 81 20.94 -5.51 -2.98
CA ARG A 81 21.70 -4.32 -3.39
C ARG A 81 21.05 -3.05 -2.87
N PHE A 82 19.76 -3.01 -2.98
CA PHE A 82 18.99 -1.86 -2.52
C PHE A 82 19.11 -1.70 -1.01
N ALA A 83 19.00 -2.79 -0.26
CA ALA A 83 19.17 -2.78 1.19
C ALA A 83 20.55 -2.28 1.62
N GLU A 84 21.60 -2.60 0.87
CA GLU A 84 22.94 -2.08 1.13
C GLU A 84 23.02 -0.57 0.93
N VAL A 85 22.41 -0.07 -0.13
CA VAL A 85 22.40 1.36 -0.43
C VAL A 85 21.63 2.15 0.63
N ILE A 86 20.45 1.66 1.04
CA ILE A 86 19.59 2.38 1.99
C ILE A 86 20.06 2.23 3.44
N ARG A 87 21.00 1.35 3.72
CA ARG A 87 21.52 1.15 5.07
C ARG A 87 22.05 2.43 5.69
N ASP A 88 22.59 3.33 4.88
CA ASP A 88 23.12 4.62 5.30
C ASP A 88 22.04 5.68 5.52
N PHE A 89 20.78 5.33 5.30
CA PHE A 89 19.65 6.26 5.35
C PHE A 89 18.54 5.67 6.24
N PRO A 90 18.60 5.89 7.56
CA PRO A 90 17.65 5.27 8.51
C PRO A 90 16.19 5.52 8.21
N GLU A 91 15.84 6.70 7.73
CA GLU A 91 14.45 7.04 7.38
C GLU A 91 13.92 6.15 6.24
N VAL A 92 14.78 5.87 5.26
CA VAL A 92 14.42 5.02 4.12
C VAL A 92 14.28 3.58 4.55
N VAL A 93 15.10 3.12 5.50
CA VAL A 93 14.99 1.75 6.04
C VAL A 93 13.64 1.52 6.69
N GLU A 94 13.11 2.51 7.40
CA GLU A 94 11.77 2.40 7.97
C GLU A 94 10.70 2.23 6.91
N PHE A 95 10.74 3.01 5.84
CA PHE A 95 9.82 2.85 4.71
C PHE A 95 9.91 1.45 4.10
N TYR A 96 11.10 0.95 3.96
CA TYR A 96 11.31 -0.39 3.42
C TYR A 96 10.63 -1.47 4.27
N ARG A 97 10.70 -1.36 5.59
CA ARG A 97 10.06 -2.31 6.50
C ARG A 97 8.53 -2.26 6.44
N MET A 98 7.98 -1.11 6.16
CA MET A 98 6.53 -0.91 6.06
C MET A 98 5.98 -1.39 4.71
N ALA A 99 6.78 -1.37 3.70
CA ALA A 99 6.40 -1.83 2.37
C ALA A 99 6.52 -3.34 2.23
#